data_c6aa52a9690d2ba932cc1de1776dfd0e
#
_entry.id   c6aa52a9690d2ba932cc1de1776dfd0e
#
_cell.length_a   1.000
_cell.length_b   1.000
_cell.length_c   1.000
_cell.angle_alpha   90.00
_cell.angle_beta   90.00
_cell.angle_gamma   90.00
#
_symmetry.space_group_name_H-M   'P 1'
#
loop_
_entity.id
_entity.type
_entity.pdbx_description
1 polymer ?
#
loop_
_entity_poly.entity_id
_entity_poly.type
_entity_poly.pdbx_seq_one_letter_code
_entity_poly.pdbx_strand_id
1 'polypeptide(L)'
;MSFPHLLEPLDLGFTQLKNRVLMGSMHTGLEEEKGGFEKLAAFYKERALGGVGLIVTGGISPNLRGRLTPHACQLSFPWQVGKHRIVTQAVHEAGGKICMQILHAGRYGYHPFSQAPSKIKSPITPFTPSAMSSRQVRATIKDYASSAALAKRAGYDGVEVMGQSDEIPIIGQVSRSSPVHPVMHIGRACDEPKDQMI
;
A
#
# COMPACT_ATOMS: atom_id res chain seq x y z
N MET A 1 -29.98 16.52 1.23
CA MET A 1 -30.14 15.09 0.89
C MET A 1 -29.33 14.29 1.89
N SER A 2 -29.93 13.34 2.55
CA SER A 2 -29.24 12.44 3.48
C SER A 2 -28.92 11.13 2.76
N PHE A 3 -27.68 10.64 2.91
CA PHE A 3 -27.27 9.33 2.43
C PHE A 3 -27.04 8.42 3.65
N PRO A 4 -28.11 7.94 4.32
CA PRO A 4 -27.99 7.28 5.62
C PRO A 4 -27.09 6.05 5.54
N HIS A 5 -27.23 5.19 4.54
CA HIS A 5 -26.41 3.98 4.39
C HIS A 5 -24.93 4.24 4.13
N LEU A 6 -24.57 5.37 3.47
CA LEU A 6 -23.19 5.75 3.24
C LEU A 6 -22.52 6.26 4.52
N LEU A 7 -23.31 6.94 5.36
CA LEU A 7 -22.82 7.59 6.57
C LEU A 7 -22.96 6.73 7.83
N GLU A 8 -23.57 5.54 7.73
CA GLU A 8 -23.61 4.58 8.83
C GLU A 8 -22.22 4.07 9.17
N PRO A 9 -21.90 3.86 10.46
CA PRO A 9 -20.69 3.17 10.85
C PRO A 9 -20.59 1.78 10.22
N LEU A 10 -19.37 1.37 9.90
CA LEU A 10 -19.07 0.05 9.37
C LEU A 10 -18.18 -0.71 10.36
N ASP A 11 -18.74 -1.79 10.91
CA ASP A 11 -17.98 -2.72 11.74
C ASP A 11 -17.21 -3.71 10.85
N LEU A 12 -15.88 -3.75 11.02
CA LEU A 12 -14.97 -4.67 10.33
C LEU A 12 -14.60 -5.87 11.21
N GLY A 13 -15.24 -6.03 12.38
CA GLY A 13 -15.00 -7.10 13.34
C GLY A 13 -13.83 -6.82 14.29
N PHE A 14 -12.80 -6.15 13.84
CA PHE A 14 -11.62 -5.77 14.64
C PHE A 14 -11.50 -4.25 14.85
N THR A 15 -12.23 -3.46 14.12
CA THR A 15 -12.33 -2.01 14.25
C THR A 15 -13.62 -1.51 13.60
N GLN A 16 -14.08 -0.34 14.04
CA GLN A 16 -15.24 0.31 13.46
C GLN A 16 -14.80 1.55 12.68
N LEU A 17 -15.29 1.70 11.45
CA LEU A 17 -15.17 2.92 10.68
C LEU A 17 -16.37 3.83 10.99
N LYS A 18 -16.15 5.14 11.04
CA LYS A 18 -17.21 6.13 11.32
C LYS A 18 -18.27 6.22 10.20
N ASN A 19 -17.95 5.77 9.00
CA ASN A 19 -18.84 5.68 7.83
C ASN A 19 -18.21 4.77 6.78
N ARG A 20 -18.88 4.62 5.64
CA ARG A 20 -18.47 3.76 4.51
C ARG A 20 -17.72 4.51 3.41
N VAL A 21 -17.23 5.73 3.68
CA VAL A 21 -16.45 6.52 2.73
C VAL A 21 -14.98 6.15 2.82
N LEU A 22 -14.44 5.64 1.74
CA LEU A 22 -13.04 5.30 1.58
C LEU A 22 -12.35 6.29 0.64
N MET A 23 -11.25 6.90 1.07
CA MET A 23 -10.30 7.55 0.16
C MET A 23 -9.34 6.50 -0.38
N GLY A 24 -9.50 6.16 -1.66
CA GLY A 24 -8.62 5.21 -2.33
C GLY A 24 -7.18 5.71 -2.44
N SER A 25 -6.28 4.78 -2.68
CA SER A 25 -4.84 5.07 -2.86
C SER A 25 -4.60 6.07 -3.98
N MET A 26 -3.78 7.08 -3.68
CA MET A 26 -3.32 8.08 -4.65
C MET A 26 -1.86 8.42 -4.38
N HIS A 27 -1.02 8.26 -5.40
CA HIS A 27 0.37 8.71 -5.34
C HIS A 27 0.44 10.22 -5.52
N THR A 28 0.80 10.93 -4.46
CA THR A 28 0.85 12.40 -4.46
C THR A 28 2.23 12.96 -4.79
N GLY A 29 3.29 12.16 -4.60
CA GLY A 29 4.68 12.58 -4.71
C GLY A 29 5.16 13.48 -3.56
N LEU A 30 4.28 13.87 -2.64
CA LEU A 30 4.65 14.75 -1.52
C LEU A 30 5.74 14.13 -0.64
N GLU A 31 5.66 12.82 -0.39
CA GLU A 31 6.60 12.05 0.42
C GLU A 31 8.04 12.02 -0.14
N GLU A 32 8.20 12.38 -1.42
CA GLU A 32 9.49 12.45 -2.12
C GLU A 32 10.17 13.83 -1.97
N GLU A 33 9.43 14.83 -1.45
CA GLU A 33 9.91 16.19 -1.29
C GLU A 33 10.59 16.43 0.07
N LYS A 34 11.31 17.54 0.18
CA LYS A 34 11.80 18.04 1.48
C LYS A 34 10.63 18.47 2.36
N GLY A 35 10.57 17.94 3.58
CA GLY A 35 9.43 18.17 4.48
C GLY A 35 8.15 17.47 3.98
N GLY A 36 8.30 16.42 3.18
CA GLY A 36 7.19 15.80 2.47
C GLY A 36 6.24 15.04 3.39
N PHE A 37 6.71 14.47 4.47
CA PHE A 37 5.86 13.78 5.43
C PHE A 37 4.95 14.73 6.21
N GLU A 38 5.40 15.93 6.51
CA GLU A 38 4.59 17.00 7.11
C GLU A 38 3.51 17.48 6.12
N LYS A 39 3.86 17.66 4.85
CA LYS A 39 2.90 18.01 3.80
C LYS A 39 1.87 16.89 3.60
N LEU A 40 2.33 15.64 3.57
CA LEU A 40 1.46 14.47 3.45
C LEU A 40 0.53 14.33 4.66
N ALA A 41 1.03 14.60 5.86
CA ALA A 41 0.23 14.63 7.08
C ALA A 41 -0.88 15.68 7.01
N ALA A 42 -0.56 16.90 6.58
CA ALA A 42 -1.54 17.97 6.37
C ALA A 42 -2.59 17.56 5.32
N PHE A 43 -2.14 16.99 4.21
CA PHE A 43 -3.00 16.50 3.13
C PHE A 43 -4.02 15.47 3.61
N TYR A 44 -3.60 14.45 4.36
CA TYR A 44 -4.52 13.42 4.86
C TYR A 44 -5.35 13.91 6.04
N LYS A 45 -4.81 14.76 6.91
CA LYS A 45 -5.55 15.37 8.02
C LYS A 45 -6.78 16.14 7.52
N GLU A 46 -6.63 16.91 6.46
CA GLU A 46 -7.74 17.66 5.83
C GLU A 46 -8.86 16.73 5.36
N ARG A 47 -8.54 15.59 4.76
CA ARG A 47 -9.52 14.60 4.31
C ARG A 47 -10.22 13.90 5.48
N ALA A 48 -9.48 13.60 6.54
CA ALA A 48 -10.03 13.04 7.76
C ALA A 48 -11.02 14.01 8.44
N LEU A 49 -10.66 15.31 8.51
CA LEU A 49 -11.55 16.37 8.98
C LEU A 49 -12.78 16.54 8.08
N GLY A 50 -12.62 16.34 6.76
CA GLY A 50 -13.71 16.31 5.78
C GLY A 50 -14.64 15.11 5.90
N GLY A 51 -14.41 14.20 6.82
CA GLY A 51 -15.32 13.11 7.14
C GLY A 51 -15.01 11.76 6.51
N VAL A 52 -13.90 11.59 5.80
CA VAL A 52 -13.49 10.27 5.26
C VAL A 52 -13.34 9.26 6.39
N GLY A 53 -13.96 8.08 6.25
CA GLY A 53 -13.94 7.01 7.26
C GLY A 53 -12.62 6.25 7.29
N LEU A 54 -12.04 5.99 6.12
CA LEU A 54 -10.76 5.32 5.96
C LEU A 54 -9.97 5.93 4.82
N ILE A 55 -8.68 6.17 5.04
CA ILE A 55 -7.73 6.64 4.03
C ILE A 55 -6.78 5.49 3.68
N VAL A 56 -6.50 5.28 2.39
CA VAL A 56 -5.40 4.42 1.92
C VAL A 56 -4.33 5.30 1.32
N THR A 57 -3.08 5.14 1.77
CA THR A 57 -1.96 5.95 1.27
C THR A 57 -1.63 5.64 -0.19
N GLY A 58 -0.85 6.48 -0.83
CA GLY A 58 -0.11 6.11 -2.03
C GLY A 58 0.81 4.92 -1.78
N GLY A 59 1.26 4.28 -2.86
CA GLY A 59 2.05 3.06 -2.78
C GLY A 59 3.42 3.28 -2.11
N ILE A 60 3.70 2.51 -1.07
CA ILE A 60 4.95 2.55 -0.30
C ILE A 60 5.69 1.25 -0.52
N SER A 61 6.95 1.35 -0.97
CA SER A 61 7.72 0.17 -1.34
C SER A 61 8.19 -0.64 -0.12
N PRO A 62 8.11 -1.98 -0.17
CA PRO A 62 8.63 -2.84 0.88
C PRO A 62 10.16 -3.01 0.82
N ASN A 63 10.79 -2.65 -0.32
CA ASN A 63 12.24 -2.73 -0.51
C ASN A 63 12.72 -1.79 -1.62
N LEU A 64 14.04 -1.66 -1.80
CA LEU A 64 14.67 -0.80 -2.79
C LEU A 64 14.28 -1.15 -4.25
N ARG A 65 14.13 -2.43 -4.54
CA ARG A 65 13.90 -2.93 -5.91
C ARG A 65 12.45 -2.78 -6.35
N GLY A 66 11.56 -2.67 -5.37
CA GLY A 66 10.13 -2.44 -5.58
C GLY A 66 9.72 -0.98 -5.69
N ARG A 67 10.64 -0.02 -5.60
CA ARG A 67 10.31 1.39 -5.74
C ARG A 67 9.79 1.71 -7.13
N LEU A 68 8.86 2.68 -7.19
CA LEU A 68 8.38 3.20 -8.47
C LEU A 68 9.45 4.10 -9.12
N THR A 69 10.03 5.00 -8.34
CA THR A 69 11.11 5.91 -8.75
C THR A 69 12.32 5.75 -7.81
N PRO A 70 13.52 6.25 -8.15
CA PRO A 70 14.69 6.20 -7.27
C PRO A 70 14.47 6.82 -5.89
N HIS A 71 13.59 7.82 -5.79
CA HIS A 71 13.28 8.56 -4.57
C HIS A 71 11.94 8.17 -3.94
N ALA A 72 11.20 7.23 -4.55
CA ALA A 72 9.92 6.78 -4.04
C ALA A 72 10.00 6.31 -2.59
N CYS A 73 8.95 6.62 -1.84
CA CYS A 73 8.83 6.27 -0.44
C CYS A 73 8.91 4.76 -0.22
N GLN A 74 9.57 4.38 0.86
CA GLN A 74 9.62 2.98 1.31
C GLN A 74 9.50 2.89 2.82
N LEU A 75 9.04 1.74 3.30
CA LEU A 75 9.06 1.38 4.71
C LEU A 75 9.68 -0.01 4.88
N SER A 76 11.01 -0.05 4.93
CA SER A 76 11.81 -1.28 4.96
C SER A 76 12.69 -1.38 6.21
N PHE A 77 12.86 -0.27 6.92
CA PHE A 77 13.78 -0.18 8.04
C PHE A 77 13.18 0.52 9.26
N PRO A 78 13.56 0.12 10.49
CA PRO A 78 13.00 0.68 11.72
C PRO A 78 13.13 2.21 11.86
N TRP A 79 14.21 2.80 11.35
CA TRP A 79 14.45 4.26 11.43
C TRP A 79 13.50 5.08 10.56
N GLN A 80 12.80 4.46 9.60
CA GLN A 80 11.81 5.13 8.76
C GLN A 80 10.46 5.30 9.47
N VAL A 81 10.19 4.51 10.50
CA VAL A 81 8.93 4.51 11.27
C VAL A 81 8.57 5.90 11.79
N GLY A 82 9.55 6.67 12.28
CA GLY A 82 9.30 8.00 12.83
C GLY A 82 8.64 8.96 11.85
N LYS A 83 9.05 8.95 10.59
CA LYS A 83 8.46 9.79 9.53
C LYS A 83 7.02 9.41 9.25
N HIS A 84 6.74 8.13 9.12
CA HIS A 84 5.38 7.62 8.89
C HIS A 84 4.44 7.93 10.06
N ARG A 85 4.98 7.96 11.29
CA ARG A 85 4.20 8.29 12.49
C ARG A 85 3.64 9.71 12.45
N ILE A 86 4.34 10.67 11.84
CA ILE A 86 3.84 12.05 11.65
C ILE A 86 2.50 12.01 10.92
N VAL A 87 2.41 11.19 9.87
CA VAL A 87 1.19 11.06 9.05
C VAL A 87 0.06 10.38 9.83
N THR A 88 0.33 9.25 10.47
CA THR A 88 -0.71 8.49 11.18
C THR A 88 -1.27 9.27 12.37
N GLN A 89 -0.40 9.95 13.13
CA GLN A 89 -0.83 10.81 14.23
C GLN A 89 -1.75 11.94 13.76
N ALA A 90 -1.38 12.63 12.68
CA ALA A 90 -2.19 13.72 12.15
C ALA A 90 -3.59 13.28 11.72
N VAL A 91 -3.71 12.07 11.14
CA VAL A 91 -5.01 11.49 10.73
C VAL A 91 -5.82 11.07 11.95
N HIS A 92 -5.19 10.42 12.94
CA HIS A 92 -5.87 10.01 14.18
C HIS A 92 -6.36 11.20 14.99
N GLU A 93 -5.55 12.27 15.11
CA GLU A 93 -5.98 13.53 15.76
C GLU A 93 -7.21 14.15 15.08
N ALA A 94 -7.38 13.92 13.78
CA ALA A 94 -8.55 14.36 13.01
C ALA A 94 -9.73 13.35 13.07
N GLY A 95 -9.65 12.30 13.91
CA GLY A 95 -10.68 11.29 14.05
C GLY A 95 -10.84 10.37 12.83
N GLY A 96 -9.81 10.27 11.97
CA GLY A 96 -9.76 9.37 10.82
C GLY A 96 -9.02 8.07 11.11
N LYS A 97 -9.11 7.13 10.17
CA LYS A 97 -8.29 5.92 10.12
C LYS A 97 -7.49 5.88 8.83
N ILE A 98 -6.30 5.25 8.88
CA ILE A 98 -5.39 5.23 7.74
C ILE A 98 -4.69 3.87 7.59
N CYS A 99 -4.77 3.31 6.37
CA CYS A 99 -4.04 2.12 5.95
C CYS A 99 -2.88 2.49 5.04
N MET A 100 -1.77 1.76 5.16
CA MET A 100 -0.63 1.91 4.27
C MET A 100 -0.76 0.95 3.09
N GLN A 101 -0.73 1.46 1.86
CA GLN A 101 -0.61 0.61 0.68
C GLN A 101 0.84 0.15 0.53
N ILE A 102 1.07 -1.17 0.52
CA ILE A 102 2.38 -1.75 0.20
C ILE A 102 2.39 -2.08 -1.28
N LEU A 103 3.27 -1.42 -2.02
CA LEU A 103 3.41 -1.53 -3.48
C LEU A 103 4.82 -1.95 -3.88
N HIS A 104 4.93 -3.01 -4.68
CA HIS A 104 6.14 -3.32 -5.43
C HIS A 104 5.89 -3.00 -6.90
N ALA A 105 6.64 -2.05 -7.47
CA ALA A 105 6.37 -1.52 -8.80
C ALA A 105 6.62 -2.53 -9.94
N GLY A 106 7.35 -3.62 -9.68
CA GLY A 106 7.60 -4.64 -10.71
C GLY A 106 8.29 -4.06 -11.93
N ARG A 107 7.79 -4.39 -13.11
CA ARG A 107 8.30 -3.89 -14.41
C ARG A 107 8.01 -2.41 -14.66
N TYR A 108 7.15 -1.79 -13.82
CA TYR A 108 6.86 -0.36 -13.91
C TYR A 108 7.86 0.50 -13.12
N GLY A 109 8.81 -0.12 -12.40
CA GLY A 109 9.87 0.60 -11.69
C GLY A 109 10.71 1.44 -12.65
N TYR A 110 10.74 2.76 -12.42
CA TYR A 110 11.47 3.73 -13.24
C TYR A 110 12.91 3.90 -12.74
N HIS A 111 13.62 2.77 -12.62
CA HIS A 111 15.03 2.72 -12.22
C HIS A 111 15.69 1.41 -12.71
N PRO A 112 17.03 1.38 -12.89
CA PRO A 112 17.73 0.25 -13.49
C PRO A 112 17.76 -1.02 -12.63
N PHE A 113 17.43 -0.92 -11.34
CA PHE A 113 17.45 -2.04 -10.39
C PHE A 113 16.10 -2.73 -10.23
N SER A 114 15.09 -2.35 -11.04
CA SER A 114 13.75 -2.92 -10.95
C SER A 114 13.76 -4.44 -11.15
N GLN A 115 12.89 -5.12 -10.44
CA GLN A 115 12.70 -6.57 -10.52
C GLN A 115 11.24 -6.89 -10.79
N ALA A 116 11.00 -7.95 -11.57
CA ALA A 116 9.66 -8.46 -11.85
C ALA A 116 9.71 -10.00 -11.92
N PRO A 117 8.59 -10.71 -11.91
CA PRO A 117 8.55 -12.15 -12.10
C PRO A 117 9.23 -12.58 -13.40
N SER A 118 9.09 -11.78 -14.45
CA SER A 118 9.66 -12.03 -15.78
C SER A 118 10.47 -10.84 -16.28
N LYS A 119 11.50 -11.10 -17.13
CA LYS A 119 12.31 -10.06 -17.75
C LYS A 119 11.58 -9.46 -18.98
N ILE A 120 10.39 -8.88 -18.73
CA ILE A 120 9.57 -8.29 -19.79
C ILE A 120 9.54 -6.77 -19.56
N LYS A 121 10.02 -6.01 -20.57
CA LYS A 121 10.02 -4.55 -20.52
C LYS A 121 8.60 -4.01 -20.57
N SER A 122 8.32 -3.02 -19.73
CA SER A 122 7.10 -2.22 -19.84
C SER A 122 7.23 -1.17 -20.95
N PRO A 123 6.16 -0.88 -21.71
CA PRO A 123 6.19 0.20 -22.70
C PRO A 123 6.35 1.60 -22.09
N ILE A 124 6.00 1.77 -20.81
CA ILE A 124 6.00 3.07 -20.14
C ILE A 124 7.30 3.41 -19.43
N THR A 125 8.29 2.49 -19.37
CA THR A 125 9.60 2.77 -18.75
C THR A 125 10.75 2.46 -19.69
N PRO A 126 11.88 3.18 -19.59
CA PRO A 126 13.06 2.88 -20.39
C PRO A 126 13.81 1.63 -19.92
N PHE A 127 13.56 1.18 -18.70
CA PHE A 127 14.28 0.10 -18.05
C PHE A 127 13.62 -1.28 -18.31
N THR A 128 14.45 -2.30 -18.45
CA THR A 128 13.99 -3.69 -18.48
C THR A 128 14.26 -4.30 -17.10
N PRO A 129 13.25 -4.81 -16.41
CA PRO A 129 13.45 -5.39 -15.09
C PRO A 129 14.28 -6.67 -15.16
N SER A 130 14.96 -7.02 -14.09
CA SER A 130 15.54 -8.35 -13.94
C SER A 130 14.49 -9.34 -13.45
N ALA A 131 14.48 -10.57 -14.02
CA ALA A 131 13.59 -11.63 -13.54
C ALA A 131 13.99 -12.07 -12.13
N MET A 132 13.01 -12.24 -11.25
CA MET A 132 13.23 -12.73 -9.89
C MET A 132 13.48 -14.24 -9.90
N SER A 133 14.54 -14.68 -9.23
CA SER A 133 14.70 -16.08 -8.86
C SER A 133 13.73 -16.46 -7.73
N SER A 134 13.46 -17.77 -7.54
CA SER A 134 12.62 -18.25 -6.43
C SER A 134 13.13 -17.80 -5.04
N ARG A 135 14.45 -17.61 -4.87
CA ARG A 135 15.03 -17.03 -3.65
C ARG A 135 14.63 -15.57 -3.46
N GLN A 136 14.66 -14.78 -4.53
CA GLN A 136 14.28 -13.36 -4.50
C GLN A 136 12.79 -13.17 -4.28
N VAL A 137 11.94 -14.03 -4.86
CA VAL A 137 10.50 -14.04 -4.57
C VAL A 137 10.26 -14.26 -3.07
N ARG A 138 10.88 -15.31 -2.49
CA ARG A 138 10.76 -15.56 -1.04
C ARG A 138 11.30 -14.42 -0.17
N ALA A 139 12.36 -13.74 -0.60
CA ALA A 139 12.88 -12.56 0.10
C ALA A 139 11.87 -11.40 0.05
N THR A 140 11.30 -11.13 -1.13
CA THR A 140 10.29 -10.07 -1.30
C THR A 140 9.03 -10.33 -0.46
N ILE A 141 8.58 -11.59 -0.33
CA ILE A 141 7.48 -11.96 0.59
C ILE A 141 7.82 -11.56 2.03
N LYS A 142 9.04 -11.82 2.48
CA LYS A 142 9.51 -11.40 3.82
C LYS A 142 9.58 -9.89 3.96
N ASP A 143 9.97 -9.18 2.89
CA ASP A 143 10.00 -7.72 2.87
C ASP A 143 8.59 -7.13 3.05
N TYR A 144 7.56 -7.70 2.40
CA TYR A 144 6.16 -7.31 2.61
C TYR A 144 5.73 -7.52 4.07
N ALA A 145 6.01 -8.69 4.65
CA ALA A 145 5.67 -8.97 6.05
C ALA A 145 6.39 -8.01 7.02
N SER A 146 7.67 -7.73 6.76
CA SER A 146 8.46 -6.78 7.55
C SER A 146 7.92 -5.36 7.42
N SER A 147 7.55 -4.94 6.21
CA SER A 147 6.96 -3.62 5.95
C SER A 147 5.61 -3.47 6.67
N ALA A 148 4.76 -4.50 6.67
CA ALA A 148 3.50 -4.51 7.42
C ALA A 148 3.72 -4.39 8.93
N ALA A 149 4.72 -5.10 9.48
CA ALA A 149 5.09 -4.97 10.89
C ALA A 149 5.59 -3.57 11.25
N LEU A 150 6.36 -2.94 10.37
CA LEU A 150 6.82 -1.56 10.53
C LEU A 150 5.66 -0.56 10.42
N ALA A 151 4.70 -0.80 9.52
CA ALA A 151 3.50 0.01 9.39
C ALA A 151 2.68 0.01 10.70
N LYS A 152 2.47 -1.16 11.31
CA LYS A 152 1.85 -1.28 12.63
C LYS A 152 2.60 -0.45 13.68
N ARG A 153 3.92 -0.50 13.71
CA ARG A 153 4.77 0.30 14.62
C ARG A 153 4.67 1.80 14.34
N ALA A 154 4.41 2.18 13.11
CA ALA A 154 4.20 3.57 12.71
C ALA A 154 2.78 4.08 13.04
N GLY A 155 1.87 3.22 13.50
CA GLY A 155 0.52 3.57 13.89
C GLY A 155 -0.52 3.46 12.79
N TYR A 156 -0.23 2.83 11.65
CA TYR A 156 -1.27 2.53 10.65
C TYR A 156 -2.29 1.55 11.21
N ASP A 157 -3.58 1.78 10.93
CA ASP A 157 -4.70 0.93 11.35
C ASP A 157 -4.75 -0.39 10.57
N GLY A 158 -4.12 -0.44 9.41
CA GLY A 158 -4.02 -1.62 8.57
C GLY A 158 -3.04 -1.44 7.42
N VAL A 159 -2.93 -2.46 6.59
CA VAL A 159 -2.18 -2.40 5.34
C VAL A 159 -3.03 -2.94 4.19
N GLU A 160 -2.90 -2.32 3.04
CA GLU A 160 -3.36 -2.84 1.77
C GLU A 160 -2.17 -3.42 1.02
N VAL A 161 -2.28 -4.65 0.56
CA VAL A 161 -1.26 -5.27 -0.30
C VAL A 161 -1.71 -5.11 -1.75
N MET A 162 -1.06 -4.20 -2.47
CA MET A 162 -1.33 -4.02 -3.88
C MET A 162 -0.57 -5.06 -4.68
N GLY A 163 -1.32 -5.98 -5.32
CA GLY A 163 -0.83 -6.87 -6.34
C GLY A 163 -1.32 -6.40 -7.69
N GLN A 164 -0.42 -6.01 -8.55
CA GLN A 164 -0.77 -5.78 -9.94
C GLN A 164 -1.01 -7.14 -10.59
N SER A 165 -2.18 -7.32 -11.17
CA SER A 165 -2.85 -8.58 -11.46
C SER A 165 -2.06 -9.66 -12.20
N ASP A 166 -1.01 -9.29 -12.94
CA ASP A 166 -0.27 -10.28 -13.76
C ASP A 166 1.16 -10.55 -13.28
N GLU A 167 1.61 -9.92 -12.19
CA GLU A 167 3.04 -9.88 -11.89
C GLU A 167 3.47 -10.31 -10.50
N ILE A 168 2.55 -10.60 -9.56
CA ILE A 168 2.96 -10.99 -8.20
C ILE A 168 2.21 -12.23 -7.73
N PRO A 169 2.80 -13.43 -7.85
CA PRO A 169 2.27 -14.63 -7.19
C PRO A 169 2.39 -14.59 -5.65
N ILE A 170 2.70 -13.43 -5.08
CA ILE A 170 3.05 -13.21 -3.69
C ILE A 170 1.80 -13.07 -2.80
N ILE A 171 0.67 -12.58 -3.33
CA ILE A 171 -0.48 -12.18 -2.50
C ILE A 171 -1.10 -13.36 -1.76
N GLY A 172 -1.25 -14.51 -2.39
CA GLY A 172 -1.84 -15.70 -1.78
C GLY A 172 -0.99 -16.32 -0.64
N GLN A 173 0.30 -16.00 -0.57
CA GLN A 173 1.21 -16.57 0.43
C GLN A 173 1.43 -15.66 1.65
N VAL A 174 1.35 -14.34 1.47
CA VAL A 174 1.50 -13.38 2.60
C VAL A 174 0.35 -13.53 3.61
N SER A 175 -0.87 -13.84 3.14
CA SER A 175 -2.03 -13.98 4.01
C SER A 175 -2.01 -15.23 4.88
N ARG A 176 -1.25 -16.27 4.52
CA ARG A 176 -1.23 -17.57 5.22
C ARG A 176 -0.10 -17.73 6.24
N SER A 177 0.93 -16.89 6.18
CA SER A 177 2.17 -17.14 6.94
C SER A 177 2.48 -16.12 8.03
N SER A 178 1.63 -15.10 8.24
CA SER A 178 1.92 -14.03 9.20
C SER A 178 0.89 -14.00 10.33
N PRO A 179 1.31 -14.02 11.62
CA PRO A 179 0.43 -13.76 12.76
C PRO A 179 0.12 -12.28 12.93
N VAL A 180 0.16 -11.50 11.86
CA VAL A 180 -0.22 -10.09 11.85
C VAL A 180 -1.76 -10.03 11.79
N HIS A 181 -2.38 -9.34 12.73
CA HIS A 181 -3.80 -9.03 12.76
C HIS A 181 -4.34 -8.61 11.39
N PRO A 182 -5.65 -8.76 11.14
CA PRO A 182 -6.22 -8.89 9.83
C PRO A 182 -5.73 -7.81 8.87
N VAL A 183 -5.07 -8.28 7.82
CA VAL A 183 -4.75 -7.47 6.65
C VAL A 183 -6.06 -7.30 5.91
N MET A 184 -6.53 -6.07 5.80
CA MET A 184 -7.70 -5.77 4.99
C MET A 184 -7.32 -5.95 3.52
N HIS A 185 -7.70 -7.10 2.94
CA HIS A 185 -7.63 -7.30 1.50
C HIS A 185 -8.73 -6.50 0.83
N ILE A 186 -8.43 -5.30 0.38
CA ILE A 186 -9.24 -4.63 -0.63
C ILE A 186 -8.75 -5.16 -1.99
N GLY A 187 -9.00 -6.45 -2.25
CA GLY A 187 -8.82 -7.04 -3.55
C GLY A 187 -10.06 -6.77 -4.38
N ARG A 188 -9.95 -6.19 -5.56
CA ARG A 188 -10.94 -6.43 -6.60
C ARG A 188 -10.88 -7.92 -6.91
N ALA A 189 -11.92 -8.66 -6.56
CA ALA A 189 -12.20 -9.95 -7.14
C ALA A 189 -12.53 -9.70 -8.62
N CYS A 190 -11.55 -9.82 -9.49
CA CYS A 190 -11.79 -10.06 -10.90
C CYS A 190 -11.92 -11.58 -11.04
N ASP A 191 -13.07 -12.11 -10.65
CA ASP A 191 -13.55 -13.39 -11.14
C ASP A 191 -14.08 -13.17 -12.55
N GLU A 192 -13.22 -13.18 -13.53
CA GLU A 192 -13.63 -13.50 -14.90
C GLU A 192 -13.48 -15.02 -15.08
N PRO A 193 -14.55 -15.72 -15.50
CA PRO A 193 -14.48 -17.13 -15.78
C PRO A 193 -13.56 -17.36 -16.98
N LYS A 194 -12.53 -18.18 -16.79
CA LYS A 194 -11.67 -18.71 -17.83
C LYS A 194 -12.41 -19.80 -18.64
N ASP A 195 -13.48 -19.43 -19.33
CA ASP A 195 -14.10 -20.31 -20.31
C ASP A 195 -14.67 -19.44 -21.42
N GLN A 196 -13.81 -19.15 -22.39
CA GLN A 196 -14.13 -18.95 -23.81
C GLN A 196 -12.88 -18.45 -24.55
N MET A 197 -11.99 -19.37 -24.88
CA MET A 197 -11.18 -19.24 -26.08
C MET A 197 -11.16 -20.60 -26.79
N ILE A 198 -12.03 -20.69 -27.79
CA ILE A 198 -11.93 -21.64 -28.88
C ILE A 198 -10.99 -21.02 -29.94
#